data_37d94841983d2b87ea8fd9f3c0968518
#
_entry.id   37d94841983d2b87ea8fd9f3c0968518
#
_cell.length_a   1.000
_cell.length_b   1.000
_cell.length_c   1.000
_cell.angle_alpha   90.00
_cell.angle_beta   90.00
_cell.angle_gamma   90.00
#
_symmetry.space_group_name_H-M   'P 1'
#
loop_
_entity.id
_entity.type
_entity.pdbx_description
1 polymer ?
#
loop_
_entity_poly.entity_id
_entity_poly.type
_entity_poly.pdbx_seq_one_letter_code
_entity_poly.pdbx_strand_id
1 'polypeptide(L)'
;MPAHRGEREDMEPQSEQLSDVPELLATDLDRYFQQLVLSFQQRLYAFALRQTGSPQDAEDIVQEAFIRAYHALADYPPERIRVIKLQSWLYKITLHIFYRHRSSTRLQCIPLDLSEESALLEIEDDGHEQPEKALENREDLRELETLLSQLPQQYRVAVSCYYFEELSYREIAELLNQPVGTVKSNVHRGMLLLKKTVETRQHS
;
A
#
# COMPACT_ATOMS: atom_id res chain seq x y z
N MET A 1 -32.26 -42.09 -2.79
CA MET A 1 -31.97 -40.72 -2.35
C MET A 1 -30.48 -40.53 -2.28
N PRO A 2 -29.80 -39.97 -3.29
CA PRO A 2 -28.36 -39.65 -3.20
C PRO A 2 -28.19 -38.26 -2.59
N ALA A 3 -27.27 -38.18 -1.63
CA ALA A 3 -26.84 -36.99 -0.93
C ALA A 3 -26.09 -36.04 -1.87
N HIS A 4 -26.51 -34.78 -1.92
CA HIS A 4 -25.79 -33.70 -2.54
C HIS A 4 -24.47 -33.46 -1.80
N ARG A 5 -23.39 -33.78 -2.45
CA ARG A 5 -22.02 -33.42 -2.08
C ARG A 5 -21.82 -32.01 -2.59
N GLY A 6 -21.91 -31.03 -1.68
CA GLY A 6 -21.55 -29.64 -1.98
C GLY A 6 -20.08 -29.57 -2.33
N GLU A 7 -19.77 -29.19 -3.57
CA GLU A 7 -18.46 -28.80 -4.04
C GLU A 7 -18.09 -27.53 -3.29
N ARG A 8 -17.10 -27.64 -2.41
CA ARG A 8 -16.37 -26.49 -1.90
C ARG A 8 -15.45 -26.08 -3.04
N GLU A 9 -15.79 -24.99 -3.72
CA GLU A 9 -14.84 -24.27 -4.54
C GLU A 9 -13.71 -23.80 -3.61
N ASP A 10 -12.58 -24.45 -3.73
CA ASP A 10 -11.33 -24.08 -3.09
C ASP A 10 -10.93 -22.71 -3.65
N MET A 11 -11.07 -21.70 -2.81
CA MET A 11 -10.59 -20.34 -3.08
C MET A 11 -9.07 -20.38 -2.95
N GLU A 12 -8.41 -20.68 -4.09
CA GLU A 12 -6.95 -20.63 -4.18
C GLU A 12 -6.43 -19.24 -3.81
N PRO A 13 -5.32 -19.16 -3.08
CA PRO A 13 -4.79 -17.88 -2.59
C PRO A 13 -4.38 -16.98 -3.77
N GLN A 14 -4.90 -15.77 -3.78
CA GLN A 14 -4.72 -14.72 -4.82
C GLN A 14 -3.23 -14.38 -5.10
N SER A 15 -2.30 -14.83 -4.28
CA SER A 15 -0.86 -14.61 -4.44
C SER A 15 -0.22 -15.41 -5.59
N GLU A 16 -0.73 -16.61 -5.92
CA GLU A 16 -0.19 -17.42 -7.03
C GLU A 16 -0.59 -16.86 -8.39
N GLN A 17 -1.77 -16.23 -8.51
CA GLN A 17 -2.23 -15.62 -9.77
C GLN A 17 -1.48 -14.34 -10.15
N LEU A 18 -0.78 -13.69 -9.22
CA LEU A 18 -0.04 -12.44 -9.47
C LEU A 18 1.40 -12.68 -9.97
N SER A 19 1.96 -13.88 -9.79
CA SER A 19 3.32 -14.20 -10.18
C SER A 19 3.53 -14.17 -11.71
N ASP A 20 2.51 -14.53 -12.48
CA ASP A 20 2.60 -14.66 -13.93
C ASP A 20 2.19 -13.37 -14.69
N VAL A 21 1.58 -12.40 -13.99
CA VAL A 21 1.10 -11.16 -14.61
C VAL A 21 2.21 -10.37 -15.31
N PRO A 22 3.45 -10.22 -14.78
CA PRO A 22 4.53 -9.55 -15.49
C PRO A 22 4.89 -10.21 -16.81
N GLU A 23 4.91 -11.55 -16.87
CA GLU A 23 5.21 -12.30 -18.09
C GLU A 23 4.11 -12.14 -19.14
N LEU A 24 2.85 -12.18 -18.72
CA LEU A 24 1.70 -11.95 -19.59
C LEU A 24 1.70 -10.53 -20.18
N LEU A 25 1.95 -9.52 -19.35
CA LEU A 25 2.06 -8.11 -19.76
C LEU A 25 3.23 -7.90 -20.74
N ALA A 26 4.35 -8.58 -20.53
CA ALA A 26 5.50 -8.52 -21.43
C ALA A 26 5.23 -9.18 -22.78
N THR A 27 4.27 -10.09 -22.86
CA THR A 27 3.88 -10.79 -24.09
C THR A 27 2.85 -9.99 -24.89
N ASP A 28 1.81 -9.48 -24.26
CA ASP A 28 0.73 -8.71 -24.90
C ASP A 28 0.11 -7.76 -23.87
N LEU A 29 0.59 -6.52 -23.83
CA LEU A 29 0.15 -5.50 -22.88
C LEU A 29 -1.35 -5.21 -23.01
N ASP A 30 -1.85 -5.03 -24.22
CA ASP A 30 -3.25 -4.62 -24.47
C ASP A 30 -4.22 -5.69 -23.98
N ARG A 31 -3.87 -6.94 -24.20
CA ARG A 31 -4.69 -8.08 -23.81
C ARG A 31 -4.73 -8.29 -22.29
N TYR A 32 -3.59 -8.14 -21.62
CA TYR A 32 -3.46 -8.52 -20.21
C TYR A 32 -3.52 -7.35 -19.24
N PHE A 33 -3.53 -6.10 -19.73
CA PHE A 33 -3.62 -4.94 -18.85
C PHE A 33 -4.92 -4.89 -18.04
N GLN A 34 -6.04 -5.33 -18.63
CA GLN A 34 -7.31 -5.44 -17.91
C GLN A 34 -7.21 -6.37 -16.71
N GLN A 35 -6.48 -7.47 -16.83
CA GLN A 35 -6.24 -8.39 -15.70
C GLN A 35 -5.46 -7.71 -14.58
N LEU A 36 -4.43 -6.92 -14.91
CA LEU A 36 -3.71 -6.10 -13.94
C LEU A 36 -4.65 -5.14 -13.21
N VAL A 37 -5.53 -4.43 -13.94
CA VAL A 37 -6.51 -3.50 -13.34
C VAL A 37 -7.42 -4.24 -12.38
N LEU A 38 -8.02 -5.35 -12.79
CA LEU A 38 -8.92 -6.16 -11.96
C LEU A 38 -8.24 -6.67 -10.69
N SER A 39 -6.96 -7.03 -10.78
CA SER A 39 -6.19 -7.55 -9.64
C SER A 39 -5.83 -6.46 -8.61
N PHE A 40 -5.65 -5.20 -9.05
CA PHE A 40 -5.12 -4.15 -8.19
C PHE A 40 -6.10 -3.02 -7.88
N GLN A 41 -7.21 -2.83 -8.63
CA GLN A 41 -8.08 -1.68 -8.48
C GLN A 41 -8.61 -1.49 -7.06
N GLN A 42 -9.08 -2.55 -6.41
CA GLN A 42 -9.64 -2.48 -5.05
C GLN A 42 -8.56 -2.14 -4.01
N ARG A 43 -7.38 -2.73 -4.15
CA ARG A 43 -6.26 -2.51 -3.24
C ARG A 43 -5.74 -1.07 -3.37
N LEU A 44 -5.52 -0.59 -4.60
CA LEU A 44 -5.07 0.78 -4.84
C LEU A 44 -6.12 1.80 -4.40
N TYR A 45 -7.42 1.51 -4.61
CA TYR A 45 -8.49 2.38 -4.14
C TYR A 45 -8.51 2.47 -2.61
N ALA A 46 -8.48 1.34 -1.91
CA ALA A 46 -8.43 1.32 -0.44
C ALA A 46 -7.18 2.05 0.09
N PHE A 47 -6.03 1.85 -0.56
CA PHE A 47 -4.81 2.57 -0.22
C PHE A 47 -4.95 4.07 -0.44
N ALA A 48 -5.41 4.52 -1.62
CA ALA A 48 -5.62 5.94 -1.93
C ALA A 48 -6.63 6.59 -0.98
N LEU A 49 -7.73 5.89 -0.67
CA LEU A 49 -8.74 6.34 0.29
C LEU A 49 -8.15 6.55 1.69
N ARG A 50 -7.32 5.62 2.18
CA ARG A 50 -6.60 5.80 3.45
C ARG A 50 -5.69 7.03 3.45
N GLN A 51 -5.11 7.40 2.30
CA GLN A 51 -4.24 8.56 2.21
C GLN A 51 -4.99 9.88 2.06
N THR A 52 -6.08 9.90 1.28
CA THR A 52 -6.85 11.12 0.96
C THR A 52 -7.98 11.40 1.97
N GLY A 53 -8.62 10.36 2.46
CA GLY A 53 -9.88 10.46 3.21
C GLY A 53 -11.09 10.86 2.34
N SER A 54 -10.92 10.97 1.02
CA SER A 54 -11.93 11.40 0.05
C SER A 54 -12.14 10.31 -1.00
N PRO A 55 -13.35 9.73 -1.12
CA PRO A 55 -13.64 8.74 -2.15
C PRO A 55 -13.39 9.25 -3.57
N GLN A 56 -13.78 10.48 -3.85
CA GLN A 56 -13.60 11.10 -5.17
C GLN A 56 -12.12 11.25 -5.51
N ASP A 57 -11.31 11.82 -4.59
CA ASP A 57 -9.87 11.97 -4.82
C ASP A 57 -9.19 10.59 -4.97
N ALA A 58 -9.65 9.58 -4.23
CA ALA A 58 -9.12 8.23 -4.32
C ALA A 58 -9.40 7.61 -5.71
N GLU A 59 -10.62 7.78 -6.23
CA GLU A 59 -10.99 7.32 -7.57
C GLU A 59 -10.15 8.00 -8.65
N ASP A 60 -10.01 9.32 -8.59
CA ASP A 60 -9.23 10.10 -9.55
C ASP A 60 -7.74 9.68 -9.54
N ILE A 61 -7.17 9.49 -8.35
CA ILE A 61 -5.78 9.04 -8.18
C ILE A 61 -5.58 7.65 -8.78
N VAL A 62 -6.50 6.72 -8.53
CA VAL A 62 -6.38 5.34 -9.03
C VAL A 62 -6.55 5.27 -10.54
N GLN A 63 -7.49 6.02 -11.11
CA GLN A 63 -7.67 6.10 -12.55
C GLN A 63 -6.39 6.66 -13.22
N GLU A 64 -5.86 7.77 -12.70
CA GLU A 64 -4.61 8.34 -13.21
C GLU A 64 -3.43 7.37 -13.03
N ALA A 65 -3.39 6.61 -11.94
CA ALA A 65 -2.34 5.61 -11.70
C ALA A 65 -2.33 4.52 -12.77
N PHE A 66 -3.49 3.99 -13.13
CA PHE A 66 -3.58 2.99 -14.21
C PHE A 66 -3.25 3.56 -15.58
N ILE A 67 -3.71 4.76 -15.90
CA ILE A 67 -3.35 5.43 -17.16
C ILE A 67 -1.82 5.58 -17.27
N ARG A 68 -1.16 6.05 -16.21
CA ARG A 68 0.30 6.19 -16.19
C ARG A 68 1.02 4.86 -16.23
N ALA A 69 0.48 3.85 -15.53
CA ALA A 69 1.02 2.51 -15.54
C ALA A 69 1.00 1.92 -16.97
N TYR A 70 -0.12 2.07 -17.68
CA TYR A 70 -0.24 1.61 -19.06
C TYR A 70 0.80 2.26 -19.96
N HIS A 71 0.89 3.59 -19.95
CA HIS A 71 1.87 4.31 -20.78
C HIS A 71 3.32 3.93 -20.44
N ALA A 72 3.64 3.82 -19.15
CA ALA A 72 4.98 3.42 -18.75
C ALA A 72 5.32 2.00 -19.19
N LEU A 73 4.37 1.05 -19.10
CA LEU A 73 4.58 -0.32 -19.56
C LEU A 73 4.71 -0.39 -21.09
N ALA A 74 3.96 0.44 -21.83
CA ALA A 74 4.07 0.51 -23.29
C ALA A 74 5.45 1.00 -23.76
N ASP A 75 6.11 1.85 -22.97
CA ASP A 75 7.45 2.36 -23.26
C ASP A 75 8.59 1.43 -22.75
N TYR A 76 8.27 0.40 -21.95
CA TYR A 76 9.29 -0.50 -21.41
C TYR A 76 9.57 -1.68 -22.33
N PRO A 77 10.84 -2.09 -22.47
CA PRO A 77 11.15 -3.33 -23.15
C PRO A 77 10.60 -4.54 -22.35
N PRO A 78 10.21 -5.63 -23.02
CA PRO A 78 9.61 -6.80 -22.38
C PRO A 78 10.46 -7.38 -21.23
N GLU A 79 11.78 -7.34 -21.34
CA GLU A 79 12.72 -7.84 -20.35
C GLU A 79 12.60 -7.04 -19.01
N ARG A 80 12.32 -5.73 -19.13
CA ARG A 80 12.10 -4.87 -17.96
C ARG A 80 10.75 -5.15 -17.32
N ILE A 81 9.71 -5.40 -18.11
CA ILE A 81 8.37 -5.71 -17.60
C ILE A 81 8.40 -7.00 -16.76
N ARG A 82 9.13 -8.03 -17.22
CA ARG A 82 9.27 -9.32 -16.54
C ARG A 82 9.86 -9.24 -15.14
N VAL A 83 10.73 -8.27 -14.88
CA VAL A 83 11.42 -8.13 -13.59
C VAL A 83 10.81 -7.07 -12.66
N ILE A 84 9.76 -6.37 -13.11
CA ILE A 84 9.07 -5.37 -12.29
C ILE A 84 8.33 -6.06 -11.15
N LYS A 85 8.57 -5.59 -9.93
CA LYS A 85 7.70 -5.88 -8.79
C LYS A 85 6.42 -5.04 -8.91
N LEU A 86 5.43 -5.55 -9.65
CA LEU A 86 4.22 -4.83 -10.03
C LEU A 86 3.52 -4.15 -8.85
N GLN A 87 3.41 -4.85 -7.72
CA GLN A 87 2.78 -4.30 -6.53
C GLN A 87 3.48 -3.02 -6.07
N SER A 88 4.74 -3.09 -5.67
CA SER A 88 5.50 -1.94 -5.19
C SER A 88 5.58 -0.82 -6.23
N TRP A 89 5.67 -1.19 -7.51
CA TRP A 89 5.73 -0.24 -8.60
C TRP A 89 4.40 0.52 -8.79
N LEU A 90 3.24 -0.14 -8.71
CA LEU A 90 1.93 0.51 -8.77
C LEU A 90 1.70 1.44 -7.58
N TYR A 91 2.08 1.01 -6.36
CA TYR A 91 2.00 1.88 -5.18
C TYR A 91 2.89 3.12 -5.31
N LYS A 92 4.07 2.99 -5.94
CA LYS A 92 4.96 4.13 -6.21
C LYS A 92 4.31 5.15 -7.13
N ILE A 93 3.66 4.69 -8.22
CA ILE A 93 2.90 5.57 -9.12
C ILE A 93 1.77 6.26 -8.37
N THR A 94 0.97 5.50 -7.62
CA THR A 94 -0.17 6.00 -6.85
C THR A 94 0.24 7.04 -5.81
N LEU A 95 1.31 6.80 -5.05
CA LEU A 95 1.85 7.76 -4.10
C LEU A 95 2.37 9.04 -4.77
N HIS A 96 3.04 8.91 -5.92
CA HIS A 96 3.52 10.07 -6.66
C HIS A 96 2.35 10.97 -7.11
N ILE A 97 1.27 10.38 -7.58
CA ILE A 97 0.05 11.11 -7.97
C ILE A 97 -0.58 11.77 -6.74
N PHE A 98 -0.74 11.03 -5.64
CA PHE A 98 -1.26 11.55 -4.39
C PHE A 98 -0.47 12.77 -3.89
N TYR A 99 0.86 12.71 -3.85
CA TYR A 99 1.68 13.85 -3.43
C TYR A 99 1.53 15.05 -4.35
N ARG A 100 1.40 14.82 -5.66
CA ARG A 100 1.18 15.89 -6.64
C ARG A 100 -0.20 16.53 -6.49
N HIS A 101 -1.27 15.74 -6.33
CA HIS A 101 -2.62 16.23 -6.05
C HIS A 101 -2.63 17.13 -4.82
N ARG A 102 -2.00 16.68 -3.76
CA ARG A 102 -1.92 17.45 -2.51
C ARG A 102 -1.10 18.74 -2.67
N SER A 103 -0.03 18.74 -3.45
CA SER A 103 0.77 19.94 -3.72
C SER A 103 0.00 20.95 -4.57
N SER A 104 -0.85 20.49 -5.47
CA SER A 104 -1.71 21.34 -6.30
C SER A 104 -2.84 21.99 -5.47
N THR A 105 -3.35 21.30 -4.46
CA THR A 105 -4.43 21.79 -3.58
C THR A 105 -3.90 22.69 -2.45
N ARG A 106 -2.62 22.57 -2.08
CA ARG A 106 -1.94 23.40 -1.09
C ARG A 106 -0.73 24.08 -1.73
N LEU A 107 -0.89 25.34 -2.13
CA LEU A 107 0.22 26.28 -2.33
C LEU A 107 0.87 26.60 -0.97
N GLN A 108 1.41 25.63 -0.29
CA GLN A 108 2.31 25.83 0.83
C GLN A 108 3.32 24.68 0.85
N CYS A 109 4.52 25.00 0.38
CA CYS A 109 5.70 24.19 0.62
C CYS A 109 5.86 24.02 2.13
N ILE A 110 5.68 22.80 2.62
CA ILE A 110 6.25 22.42 3.92
C ILE A 110 7.67 22.00 3.59
N PRO A 111 8.70 22.71 4.06
CA PRO A 111 10.07 22.25 3.98
C PRO A 111 10.13 20.86 4.63
N LEU A 112 10.84 19.95 4.03
CA LEU A 112 11.23 18.69 4.64
C LEU A 112 12.20 19.05 5.76
N ASP A 113 11.66 19.29 6.95
CA ASP A 113 12.48 19.55 8.13
C ASP A 113 13.16 18.23 8.52
N LEU A 114 14.40 18.10 8.03
CA LEU A 114 15.35 17.08 8.42
C LEU A 114 15.94 17.50 9.78
N SER A 115 15.10 17.64 10.81
CA SER A 115 15.62 17.76 12.16
C SER A 115 16.18 16.41 12.57
N GLU A 116 17.50 16.36 12.59
CA GLU A 116 18.36 15.32 13.13
C GLU A 116 18.13 15.17 14.65
N GLU A 117 17.01 14.58 15.03
CA GLU A 117 16.81 14.11 16.40
C GLU A 117 16.08 12.77 16.38
N SER A 118 16.68 11.81 15.69
CA SER A 118 16.40 10.39 15.86
C SER A 118 17.62 9.71 16.40
N ALA A 119 17.84 9.90 17.70
CA ALA A 119 18.75 9.05 18.45
C ALA A 119 18.39 7.59 18.19
N LEU A 120 19.31 6.90 17.51
CA LEU A 120 19.72 5.52 17.63
C LEU A 120 18.87 4.70 18.65
N LEU A 121 17.76 4.16 18.18
CA LEU A 121 17.28 2.89 18.68
C LEU A 121 17.78 1.84 17.67
N GLU A 122 18.84 1.15 18.05
CA GLU A 122 19.22 -0.12 17.45
C GLU A 122 18.04 -1.07 17.66
N ILE A 123 17.15 -1.13 16.69
CA ILE A 123 16.17 -2.20 16.59
C ILE A 123 16.88 -3.31 15.88
N GLU A 124 17.24 -4.35 16.64
CA GLU A 124 17.76 -5.60 16.12
C GLU A 124 16.92 -6.06 14.92
N ASP A 125 17.60 -6.60 13.94
CA ASP A 125 17.05 -7.09 12.68
C ASP A 125 16.38 -8.46 12.95
N ASP A 126 15.25 -8.45 13.67
CA ASP A 126 14.44 -9.64 13.83
C ASP A 126 13.76 -9.93 12.49
N GLY A 127 14.28 -11.01 11.87
CA GLY A 127 13.79 -11.53 10.60
C GLY A 127 12.29 -11.75 10.64
N HIS A 128 11.64 -11.30 9.56
CA HIS A 128 10.29 -11.68 9.14
C HIS A 128 9.28 -12.06 10.23
N GLU A 129 9.02 -11.19 11.19
CA GLU A 129 7.75 -11.24 11.86
C GLU A 129 6.72 -10.54 10.97
N GLN A 130 6.05 -11.34 10.16
CA GLN A 130 4.74 -10.92 9.64
C GLN A 130 3.87 -10.66 10.86
N PRO A 131 3.27 -9.46 11.00
CA PRO A 131 2.34 -9.22 12.09
C PRO A 131 1.25 -10.28 12.00
N GLU A 132 1.08 -11.01 13.09
CA GLU A 132 -0.04 -11.93 13.25
C GLU A 132 -1.31 -11.22 12.77
N LYS A 133 -2.03 -11.83 11.83
CA LYS A 133 -3.29 -11.30 11.28
C LYS A 133 -4.34 -11.29 12.39
N ALA A 134 -4.30 -10.26 13.23
CA ALA A 134 -5.20 -10.08 14.36
C ALA A 134 -6.42 -9.18 14.02
N LEU A 135 -6.80 -9.06 12.75
CA LEU A 135 -7.95 -8.26 12.33
C LEU A 135 -8.94 -9.14 11.57
N GLU A 136 -9.68 -9.97 12.30
CA GLU A 136 -10.69 -10.88 11.73
C GLU A 136 -12.05 -10.21 11.47
N ASN A 137 -12.25 -8.94 11.89
CA ASN A 137 -13.55 -8.30 11.84
C ASN A 137 -13.58 -7.05 10.96
N ARG A 138 -14.60 -6.91 10.10
CA ARG A 138 -14.80 -5.73 9.24
C ARG A 138 -15.00 -4.43 10.03
N GLU A 139 -15.51 -4.52 11.26
CA GLU A 139 -15.67 -3.36 12.13
C GLU A 139 -14.33 -2.86 12.65
N ASP A 140 -13.46 -3.78 13.06
CA ASP A 140 -12.10 -3.46 13.50
C ASP A 140 -11.27 -2.78 12.39
N LEU A 141 -11.44 -3.22 11.13
CA LEU A 141 -10.80 -2.59 9.97
C LEU A 141 -11.27 -1.15 9.74
N ARG A 142 -12.58 -0.89 9.83
CA ARG A 142 -13.13 0.48 9.68
C ARG A 142 -12.69 1.41 10.81
N GLU A 143 -12.65 0.89 12.03
CA GLU A 143 -12.13 1.65 13.17
C GLU A 143 -10.66 1.98 12.96
N LEU A 144 -9.85 1.01 12.54
CA LEU A 144 -8.44 1.22 12.24
C LEU A 144 -8.24 2.21 11.08
N GLU A 145 -9.04 2.16 10.02
CA GLU A 145 -8.99 3.15 8.93
C GLU A 145 -9.28 4.56 9.42
N THR A 146 -10.25 4.71 10.32
CA THR A 146 -10.57 6.00 10.94
C THR A 146 -9.41 6.51 11.79
N LEU A 147 -8.77 5.64 12.56
CA LEU A 147 -7.62 5.96 13.38
C LEU A 147 -6.40 6.33 12.52
N LEU A 148 -6.16 5.60 11.43
CA LEU A 148 -5.10 5.90 10.48
C LEU A 148 -5.22 7.29 9.89
N SER A 149 -6.44 7.76 9.60
CA SER A 149 -6.66 9.10 9.03
C SER A 149 -6.17 10.22 9.94
N GLN A 150 -6.07 9.97 11.25
CA GLN A 150 -5.58 10.93 12.26
C GLN A 150 -4.05 10.96 12.38
N LEU A 151 -3.35 9.96 11.83
CA LEU A 151 -1.90 9.94 11.87
C LEU A 151 -1.30 11.02 10.96
N PRO A 152 -0.15 11.61 11.36
CA PRO A 152 0.70 12.33 10.42
C PRO A 152 1.00 11.49 9.19
N GLN A 153 1.00 12.14 8.03
CA GLN A 153 1.08 11.46 6.72
C GLN A 153 2.22 10.46 6.60
N GLN A 154 3.43 10.83 7.07
CA GLN A 154 4.61 9.96 7.02
C GLN A 154 4.42 8.63 7.73
N TYR A 155 3.74 8.64 8.89
CA TYR A 155 3.43 7.43 9.64
C TYR A 155 2.28 6.66 9.00
N ARG A 156 1.24 7.35 8.55
CA ARG A 156 0.10 6.73 7.86
C ARG A 156 0.52 5.97 6.62
N VAL A 157 1.35 6.56 5.75
CA VAL A 157 1.87 5.87 4.55
C VAL A 157 2.67 4.64 4.95
N ALA A 158 3.62 4.77 5.89
CA ALA A 158 4.48 3.66 6.30
C ALA A 158 3.68 2.50 6.92
N VAL A 159 2.74 2.81 7.84
CA VAL A 159 1.86 1.82 8.46
C VAL A 159 0.94 1.17 7.43
N SER A 160 0.35 1.95 6.51
CA SER A 160 -0.50 1.41 5.45
C SER A 160 0.26 0.43 4.56
N CYS A 161 1.46 0.80 4.12
CA CYS A 161 2.29 -0.06 3.28
C CYS A 161 2.67 -1.38 3.98
N TYR A 162 2.98 -1.32 5.27
CA TYR A 162 3.45 -2.48 6.02
C TYR A 162 2.30 -3.44 6.39
N TYR A 163 1.21 -2.91 7.00
CA TYR A 163 0.14 -3.76 7.55
C TYR A 163 -0.98 -4.11 6.57
N PHE A 164 -1.26 -3.25 5.59
CA PHE A 164 -2.37 -3.49 4.65
C PHE A 164 -1.89 -3.99 3.29
N GLU A 165 -0.70 -3.54 2.88
CA GLU A 165 -0.16 -3.89 1.57
C GLU A 165 0.93 -4.96 1.66
N GLU A 166 1.24 -5.41 2.88
CA GLU A 166 2.17 -6.49 3.17
C GLU A 166 3.57 -6.28 2.55
N LEU A 167 3.97 -5.00 2.38
CA LEU A 167 5.29 -4.66 1.87
C LEU A 167 6.34 -4.80 2.97
N SER A 168 7.49 -5.38 2.63
CA SER A 168 8.64 -5.43 3.52
C SER A 168 9.23 -4.03 3.77
N TYR A 169 9.95 -3.84 4.87
CA TYR A 169 10.63 -2.58 5.16
C TYR A 169 11.58 -2.13 4.04
N ARG A 170 12.21 -3.07 3.33
CA ARG A 170 13.08 -2.76 2.18
C ARG A 170 12.27 -2.23 1.00
N GLU A 171 11.14 -2.85 0.67
CA GLU A 171 10.27 -2.39 -0.40
C GLU A 171 9.67 -1.02 -0.10
N ILE A 172 9.27 -0.78 1.15
CA ILE A 172 8.78 0.54 1.58
C ILE A 172 9.91 1.58 1.52
N ALA A 173 11.13 1.23 1.88
CA ALA A 173 12.30 2.11 1.78
C ALA A 173 12.59 2.52 0.33
N GLU A 174 12.55 1.56 -0.61
CA GLU A 174 12.67 1.81 -2.05
C GLU A 174 11.49 2.66 -2.58
N LEU A 175 10.26 2.34 -2.14
CA LEU A 175 9.05 3.05 -2.51
C LEU A 175 9.11 4.53 -2.11
N LEU A 176 9.51 4.81 -0.87
CA LEU A 176 9.52 6.15 -0.27
C LEU A 176 10.85 6.89 -0.51
N ASN A 177 11.85 6.23 -1.09
CA ASN A 177 13.23 6.72 -1.21
C ASN A 177 13.79 7.19 0.14
N GLN A 178 13.65 6.34 1.16
CA GLN A 178 14.09 6.60 2.54
C GLN A 178 14.97 5.46 3.06
N PRO A 179 15.85 5.71 4.03
CA PRO A 179 16.58 4.62 4.70
C PRO A 179 15.62 3.64 5.39
N VAL A 180 15.98 2.34 5.39
CA VAL A 180 15.17 1.29 6.04
C VAL A 180 14.92 1.58 7.52
N GLY A 181 15.94 2.10 8.23
CA GLY A 181 15.80 2.51 9.64
C GLY A 181 14.74 3.60 9.86
N THR A 182 14.64 4.56 8.93
CA THR A 182 13.60 5.60 8.97
C THR A 182 12.22 4.99 8.79
N VAL A 183 12.07 4.04 7.85
CA VAL A 183 10.80 3.34 7.63
C VAL A 183 10.38 2.54 8.87
N LYS A 184 11.29 1.74 9.44
CA LYS A 184 11.05 1.01 10.70
C LYS A 184 10.58 1.96 11.81
N SER A 185 11.27 3.08 11.99
CA SER A 185 10.90 4.10 12.99
C SER A 185 9.52 4.71 12.71
N ASN A 186 9.19 5.00 11.45
CA ASN A 186 7.89 5.56 11.07
C ASN A 186 6.74 4.57 11.33
N VAL A 187 6.92 3.29 10.99
CA VAL A 187 5.94 2.24 11.30
C VAL A 187 5.76 2.11 12.81
N HIS A 188 6.84 2.01 13.56
CA HIS A 188 6.78 1.89 15.03
C HIS A 188 6.09 3.08 15.70
N ARG A 189 6.49 4.31 15.35
CA ARG A 189 5.88 5.54 15.89
C ARG A 189 4.40 5.65 15.50
N GLY A 190 4.05 5.27 14.27
CA GLY A 190 2.66 5.21 13.82
C GLY A 190 1.82 4.28 14.70
N MET A 191 2.32 3.07 14.97
CA MET A 191 1.64 2.11 15.84
C MET A 191 1.51 2.57 17.28
N LEU A 192 2.53 3.22 17.84
CA LEU A 192 2.44 3.81 19.19
C LEU A 192 1.36 4.89 19.27
N LEU A 193 1.25 5.75 18.27
CA LEU A 193 0.22 6.79 18.22
C LEU A 193 -1.18 6.17 18.10
N LEU A 194 -1.35 5.15 17.25
CA LEU A 194 -2.62 4.42 17.13
C LEU A 194 -3.03 3.81 18.47
N LYS A 195 -2.12 3.09 19.13
CA LYS A 195 -2.37 2.47 20.43
C LYS A 195 -2.82 3.51 21.46
N LYS A 196 -2.11 4.63 21.56
CA LYS A 196 -2.47 5.72 22.48
C LYS A 196 -3.86 6.29 22.19
N THR A 197 -4.23 6.43 20.92
CA THR A 197 -5.55 6.95 20.53
C THR A 197 -6.68 5.98 20.91
N VAL A 198 -6.46 4.67 20.75
CA VAL A 198 -7.40 3.63 21.17
C VAL A 198 -7.59 3.65 22.70
N GLU A 199 -6.49 3.65 23.46
CA GLU A 199 -6.52 3.68 24.93
C GLU A 199 -7.28 4.91 25.47
N THR A 200 -7.08 6.07 24.83
CA THR A 200 -7.78 7.32 25.23
C THR A 200 -9.28 7.23 24.99
N ARG A 201 -9.72 6.56 23.89
CA ARG A 201 -11.15 6.38 23.59
C ARG A 201 -11.85 5.40 24.51
N GLN A 202 -11.14 4.37 25.00
CA GLN A 202 -11.70 3.40 25.94
C GLN A 202 -11.89 3.96 27.36
N HIS A 203 -11.25 5.09 27.68
CA HIS A 203 -11.33 5.74 29.00
C HIS A 203 -12.19 7.02 29.00
N SER A 204 -12.86 7.33 27.90
CA SER A 204 -13.79 8.49 27.74
C SER A 204 -15.22 8.05 27.61
#